data_abece6098053078083bb9e364a3adc18
#
_entry.id   abece6098053078083bb9e364a3adc18
#
_cell.length_a   1.000
_cell.length_b   1.000
_cell.length_c   1.000
_cell.angle_alpha   90.00
_cell.angle_beta   90.00
_cell.angle_gamma   90.00
#
_symmetry.space_group_name_H-M   'P 1'
#
loop_
_entity.id
_entity.type
_entity.pdbx_description
1 polymer ?
#
loop_
_entity_poly.entity_id
_entity_poly.type
_entity_poly.pdbx_seq_one_letter_code
_entity_poly.pdbx_strand_id
1 'polypeptide(L)'
;MGDRLAVSIIGVLSFAIVFVVGALLLGHEPGRPWSAEVAALPALNAALNATSAALLGVGWAAVRRRRIALHRACMLGACGVSTLFLVSYVTYHYLAGSRPFTGTGWLRWVYFPILVSHIVLAAAMVPFVLTTLYRALTGDFVRHVRIARFTLPVWLYVSVTGVVVYLLLYRLR
;
A
#
# COMPACT_ATOMS: atom_id res chain seq x y z
N MET A 1 -16.03 2.36 23.54
CA MET A 1 -16.47 1.56 22.38
C MET A 1 -15.99 0.13 22.59
N GLY A 2 -16.88 -0.87 22.54
CA GLY A 2 -16.48 -2.26 22.79
C GLY A 2 -15.49 -2.74 21.72
N ASP A 3 -14.52 -3.54 22.10
CA ASP A 3 -13.47 -4.07 21.21
C ASP A 3 -14.05 -4.75 19.96
N ARG A 4 -15.13 -5.52 20.13
CA ARG A 4 -15.84 -6.17 19.02
C ARG A 4 -16.41 -5.17 18.02
N LEU A 5 -16.98 -4.06 18.48
CA LEU A 5 -17.52 -3.02 17.59
C LEU A 5 -16.41 -2.34 16.78
N ALA A 6 -15.27 -2.03 17.41
CA ALA A 6 -14.14 -1.44 16.72
C ALA A 6 -13.59 -2.37 15.61
N VAL A 7 -13.42 -3.66 15.91
CA VAL A 7 -12.94 -4.65 14.92
C VAL A 7 -13.95 -4.82 13.78
N SER A 8 -15.27 -4.81 14.09
CA SER A 8 -16.31 -4.87 13.04
C SER A 8 -16.28 -3.62 12.15
N ILE A 9 -16.12 -2.42 12.72
CA ILE A 9 -15.99 -1.18 11.94
C ILE A 9 -14.75 -1.23 11.04
N ILE A 10 -13.61 -1.69 11.57
CA ILE A 10 -12.39 -1.86 10.76
C ILE A 10 -12.62 -2.85 9.61
N GLY A 11 -13.30 -3.95 9.86
CA GLY A 11 -13.66 -4.93 8.83
C GLY A 11 -14.52 -4.33 7.73
N VAL A 12 -15.58 -3.61 8.10
CA VAL A 12 -16.47 -2.93 7.14
C VAL A 12 -15.73 -1.86 6.34
N LEU A 13 -14.92 -1.03 6.99
CA LEU A 13 -14.12 0.01 6.32
C LEU A 13 -13.10 -0.62 5.34
N SER A 14 -12.42 -1.69 5.75
CA SER A 14 -11.46 -2.38 4.91
C SER A 14 -12.14 -2.99 3.68
N PHE A 15 -13.29 -3.64 3.88
CA PHE A 15 -14.07 -4.18 2.79
C PHE A 15 -14.55 -3.08 1.84
N ALA A 16 -15.07 -1.97 2.38
CA ALA A 16 -15.53 -0.83 1.58
C ALA A 16 -14.39 -0.24 0.74
N ILE A 17 -13.19 -0.04 1.33
CA ILE A 17 -12.01 0.47 0.61
C ILE A 17 -11.65 -0.47 -0.54
N VAL A 18 -11.49 -1.76 -0.27
CA VAL A 18 -11.09 -2.76 -1.28
C VAL A 18 -12.17 -2.89 -2.37
N PHE A 19 -13.44 -2.88 -1.99
CA PHE A 19 -14.56 -2.96 -2.92
C PHE A 19 -14.63 -1.73 -3.83
N VAL A 20 -14.56 -0.51 -3.27
CA VAL A 20 -14.60 0.74 -4.04
C VAL A 20 -13.43 0.81 -5.01
N VAL A 21 -12.22 0.50 -4.53
CA VAL A 21 -11.02 0.45 -5.40
C VAL A 21 -11.20 -0.58 -6.52
N GLY A 22 -11.63 -1.79 -6.17
CA GLY A 22 -11.89 -2.85 -7.16
C GLY A 22 -12.96 -2.45 -8.18
N ALA A 23 -14.07 -1.88 -7.74
CA ALA A 23 -15.16 -1.42 -8.61
C ALA A 23 -14.71 -0.29 -9.56
N LEU A 24 -13.92 0.67 -9.06
CA LEU A 24 -13.36 1.75 -9.90
C LEU A 24 -12.36 1.22 -10.92
N LEU A 25 -11.56 0.22 -10.56
CA LEU A 25 -10.56 -0.36 -11.48
C LEU A 25 -11.18 -1.26 -12.54
N LEU A 26 -12.25 -1.99 -12.19
CA LEU A 26 -12.91 -2.94 -13.10
C LEU A 26 -14.02 -2.31 -13.95
N GLY A 27 -14.66 -1.25 -13.45
CA GLY A 27 -15.82 -0.62 -14.06
C GLY A 27 -15.53 0.54 -15.01
N HIS A 28 -14.26 0.90 -15.23
CA HIS A 28 -13.91 2.07 -16.02
C HIS A 28 -13.13 1.71 -17.30
N GLU A 29 -13.71 2.08 -18.46
CA GLU A 29 -12.98 1.99 -19.73
C GLU A 29 -12.09 3.22 -19.92
N PRO A 30 -10.79 3.06 -20.22
CA PRO A 30 -9.88 4.17 -20.43
C PRO A 30 -10.20 4.84 -21.79
N GLY A 31 -10.67 6.07 -21.76
CA GLY A 31 -11.16 6.75 -22.96
C GLY A 31 -10.58 8.13 -23.26
N ARG A 32 -9.53 8.61 -22.59
CA ARG A 32 -9.01 9.97 -22.82
C ARG A 32 -7.50 10.03 -23.09
N PRO A 33 -7.05 10.91 -24.01
CA PRO A 33 -5.64 11.20 -24.18
C PRO A 33 -5.07 11.75 -22.86
N TRP A 34 -3.91 11.25 -22.46
CA TRP A 34 -3.27 11.55 -21.17
C TRP A 34 -2.72 12.98 -21.16
N SER A 35 -3.08 13.76 -20.15
CA SER A 35 -2.37 15.00 -19.85
C SER A 35 -0.99 14.68 -19.28
N ALA A 36 -0.05 15.63 -19.40
CA ALA A 36 1.30 15.47 -18.82
C ALA A 36 1.26 15.23 -17.30
N GLU A 37 0.26 15.79 -16.62
CA GLU A 37 0.05 15.62 -15.17
C GLU A 37 -0.32 14.18 -14.81
N VAL A 38 -1.22 13.55 -15.57
CA VAL A 38 -1.60 12.14 -15.37
C VAL A 38 -0.42 11.21 -15.66
N ALA A 39 0.43 11.54 -16.65
CA ALA A 39 1.62 10.78 -16.99
C ALA A 39 2.68 10.77 -15.86
N ALA A 40 2.67 11.74 -14.96
CA ALA A 40 3.59 11.82 -13.81
C ALA A 40 3.14 10.96 -12.61
N LEU A 41 1.85 10.61 -12.51
CA LEU A 41 1.31 9.89 -11.35
C LEU A 41 1.97 8.51 -11.09
N PRO A 42 2.33 7.68 -12.07
CA PRO A 42 3.05 6.45 -11.82
C PRO A 42 4.40 6.63 -11.13
N ALA A 43 5.16 7.68 -11.51
CA ALA A 43 6.41 8.02 -10.85
C ALA A 43 6.20 8.53 -9.42
N LEU A 44 5.17 9.33 -9.19
CA LEU A 44 4.76 9.76 -7.86
C LEU A 44 4.36 8.55 -6.99
N ASN A 45 3.58 7.62 -7.54
CA ASN A 45 3.18 6.40 -6.84
C ASN A 45 4.40 5.55 -6.42
N ALA A 46 5.40 5.43 -7.29
CA ALA A 46 6.65 4.74 -6.96
C ALA A 46 7.43 5.48 -5.85
N ALA A 47 7.50 6.81 -5.91
CA ALA A 47 8.16 7.62 -4.90
C ALA A 47 7.44 7.51 -3.53
N LEU A 48 6.12 7.53 -3.50
CA LEU A 48 5.33 7.32 -2.27
C LEU A 48 5.56 5.93 -1.68
N ASN A 49 5.60 4.89 -2.49
CA ASN A 49 5.94 3.54 -2.04
C ASN A 49 7.36 3.44 -1.49
N ALA A 50 8.36 4.05 -2.16
CA ALA A 50 9.74 4.09 -1.67
C ALA A 50 9.84 4.83 -0.33
N THR A 51 9.13 5.96 -0.18
CA THR A 51 9.07 6.73 1.07
C THR A 51 8.40 5.91 2.18
N SER A 52 7.32 5.20 1.89
CA SER A 52 6.67 4.29 2.84
C SER A 52 7.65 3.20 3.29
N ALA A 53 8.35 2.54 2.36
CA ALA A 53 9.33 1.51 2.69
C ALA A 53 10.46 2.05 3.59
N ALA A 54 10.98 3.25 3.30
CA ALA A 54 12.00 3.89 4.12
C ALA A 54 11.48 4.20 5.53
N LEU A 55 10.29 4.78 5.67
CA LEU A 55 9.67 5.07 6.96
C LEU A 55 9.43 3.79 7.78
N LEU A 56 8.95 2.73 7.14
CA LEU A 56 8.75 1.43 7.80
C LEU A 56 10.07 0.85 8.31
N GLY A 57 11.13 0.89 7.50
CA GLY A 57 12.46 0.41 7.88
C GLY A 57 13.06 1.21 9.04
N VAL A 58 13.00 2.55 8.95
CA VAL A 58 13.47 3.44 10.03
C VAL A 58 12.66 3.24 11.31
N GLY A 59 11.33 3.16 11.19
CA GLY A 59 10.45 2.93 12.33
C GLY A 59 10.67 1.58 13.00
N TRP A 60 10.95 0.53 12.21
CA TRP A 60 11.34 -0.77 12.75
C TRP A 60 12.69 -0.70 13.49
N ALA A 61 13.69 -0.08 12.88
CA ALA A 61 14.99 0.12 13.53
C ALA A 61 14.88 0.95 14.82
N ALA A 62 13.99 1.96 14.83
CA ALA A 62 13.74 2.82 15.99
C ALA A 62 13.15 2.03 17.17
N VAL A 63 12.12 1.19 16.94
CA VAL A 63 11.53 0.39 18.03
C VAL A 63 12.50 -0.64 18.58
N ARG A 64 13.35 -1.23 17.74
CA ARG A 64 14.44 -2.13 18.17
C ARG A 64 15.45 -1.43 19.10
N ARG A 65 15.63 -0.13 18.92
CA ARG A 65 16.50 0.74 19.75
C ARG A 65 15.72 1.45 20.86
N ARG A 66 14.49 1.02 21.17
CA ARG A 66 13.62 1.61 22.20
C ARG A 66 13.30 3.12 21.98
N ARG A 67 13.46 3.63 20.76
CA ARG A 67 13.10 5.01 20.37
C ARG A 67 11.63 5.07 19.96
N ILE A 68 10.73 4.95 20.95
CA ILE A 68 9.29 4.77 20.71
C ILE A 68 8.66 5.99 19.98
N ALA A 69 9.07 7.21 20.34
CA ALA A 69 8.57 8.43 19.70
C ALA A 69 8.88 8.45 18.19
N LEU A 70 10.10 8.08 17.81
CA LEU A 70 10.51 7.99 16.40
C LEU A 70 9.76 6.88 15.67
N HIS A 71 9.61 5.70 16.29
CA HIS A 71 8.80 4.62 15.74
C HIS A 71 7.38 5.09 15.44
N ARG A 72 6.72 5.73 16.42
CA ARG A 72 5.35 6.26 16.26
C ARG A 72 5.28 7.27 15.11
N ALA A 73 6.19 8.22 15.03
CA ALA A 73 6.23 9.22 13.97
C ALA A 73 6.39 8.55 12.58
N CYS A 74 7.32 7.59 12.46
CA CYS A 74 7.54 6.85 11.21
C CYS A 74 6.32 6.01 10.80
N MET A 75 5.65 5.31 11.74
CA MET A 75 4.47 4.51 11.41
C MET A 75 3.28 5.37 10.98
N LEU A 76 3.04 6.49 11.65
CA LEU A 76 2.00 7.45 11.27
C LEU A 76 2.32 8.11 9.91
N GLY A 77 3.59 8.48 9.70
CA GLY A 77 4.07 8.99 8.42
C GLY A 77 3.88 7.97 7.28
N ALA A 78 4.25 6.71 7.50
CA ALA A 78 4.03 5.63 6.53
C ALA A 78 2.54 5.45 6.21
N CYS A 79 1.67 5.53 7.23
CA CYS A 79 0.22 5.46 7.03
C CYS A 79 -0.29 6.62 6.16
N GLY A 80 0.13 7.85 6.46
CA GLY A 80 -0.23 9.04 5.66
C GLY A 80 0.26 8.94 4.22
N VAL A 81 1.51 8.55 4.01
CA VAL A 81 2.11 8.37 2.67
C VAL A 81 1.40 7.26 1.89
N SER A 82 1.04 6.14 2.54
CA SER A 82 0.29 5.06 1.90
C SER A 82 -1.15 5.46 1.54
N THR A 83 -1.77 6.35 2.33
CA THR A 83 -3.07 6.94 1.99
C THR A 83 -2.97 7.84 0.77
N LEU A 84 -1.94 8.70 0.70
CA LEU A 84 -1.68 9.53 -0.48
C LEU A 84 -1.41 8.67 -1.73
N PHE A 85 -0.64 7.58 -1.56
CA PHE A 85 -0.45 6.59 -2.61
C PHE A 85 -1.78 6.03 -3.12
N LEU A 86 -2.67 5.60 -2.22
CA LEU A 86 -3.96 5.03 -2.61
C LEU A 86 -4.80 6.03 -3.41
N VAL A 87 -4.88 7.29 -2.96
CA VAL A 87 -5.60 8.36 -3.67
C VAL A 87 -5.00 8.59 -5.06
N SER A 88 -3.68 8.77 -5.16
CA SER A 88 -2.97 8.97 -6.42
C SER A 88 -3.11 7.76 -7.37
N TYR A 89 -3.04 6.54 -6.83
CA TYR A 89 -3.20 5.30 -7.58
C TYR A 89 -4.60 5.17 -8.19
N VAL A 90 -5.65 5.41 -7.38
CA VAL A 90 -7.04 5.36 -7.84
C VAL A 90 -7.29 6.45 -8.89
N THR A 91 -6.80 7.67 -8.65
CA THR A 91 -6.90 8.78 -9.61
C THR A 91 -6.23 8.42 -10.93
N TYR A 92 -5.02 7.86 -10.91
CA TYR A 92 -4.33 7.43 -12.13
C TYR A 92 -5.14 6.41 -12.91
N HIS A 93 -5.60 5.34 -12.25
CA HIS A 93 -6.32 4.27 -12.94
C HIS A 93 -7.70 4.71 -13.42
N TYR A 94 -8.36 5.61 -12.69
CA TYR A 94 -9.62 6.21 -13.13
C TYR A 94 -9.45 7.07 -14.39
N LEU A 95 -8.39 7.86 -14.47
CA LEU A 95 -8.15 8.78 -15.59
C LEU A 95 -7.47 8.10 -16.80
N ALA A 96 -6.51 7.24 -16.55
CA ALA A 96 -5.64 6.66 -17.58
C ALA A 96 -5.93 5.18 -17.86
N GLY A 97 -6.67 4.49 -17.00
CA GLY A 97 -6.86 3.03 -17.08
C GLY A 97 -5.60 2.23 -16.74
N SER A 98 -5.65 0.95 -17.07
CA SER A 98 -4.54 0.03 -16.82
C SER A 98 -3.60 -0.02 -18.02
N ARG A 99 -2.30 0.09 -17.76
CA ARG A 99 -1.29 -0.03 -18.82
C ARG A 99 -0.89 -1.50 -19.02
N PRO A 100 -0.99 -2.05 -20.24
CA PRO A 100 -0.59 -3.42 -20.50
C PRO A 100 0.94 -3.57 -20.40
N PHE A 101 1.38 -4.69 -19.83
CA PHE A 101 2.80 -5.05 -19.82
C PHE A 101 3.22 -5.60 -21.19
N THR A 102 4.15 -4.94 -21.83
CA THR A 102 4.62 -5.28 -23.18
C THR A 102 5.94 -6.06 -23.18
N GLY A 103 6.56 -6.28 -22.02
CA GLY A 103 7.79 -7.07 -21.88
C GLY A 103 7.61 -8.53 -22.28
N THR A 104 8.65 -9.10 -22.90
CA THR A 104 8.68 -10.48 -23.37
C THR A 104 9.71 -11.33 -22.60
N GLY A 105 9.72 -12.62 -22.85
CA GLY A 105 10.71 -13.52 -22.26
C GLY A 105 10.62 -13.65 -20.74
N TRP A 106 11.78 -13.72 -20.08
CA TRP A 106 11.89 -13.94 -18.63
C TRP A 106 11.30 -12.81 -17.78
N LEU A 107 11.30 -11.57 -18.30
CA LEU A 107 10.71 -10.42 -17.61
C LEU A 107 9.21 -10.63 -17.30
N ARG A 108 8.50 -11.27 -18.21
CA ARG A 108 7.07 -11.61 -18.03
C ARG A 108 6.86 -12.58 -16.86
N TRP A 109 7.74 -13.58 -16.75
CA TRP A 109 7.68 -14.57 -15.67
C TRP A 109 8.03 -14.01 -14.30
N VAL A 110 8.78 -12.92 -14.22
CA VAL A 110 9.08 -12.20 -12.98
C VAL A 110 7.98 -11.19 -12.66
N TYR A 111 7.52 -10.42 -13.65
CA TYR A 111 6.57 -9.34 -13.46
C TYR A 111 5.22 -9.81 -12.91
N PHE A 112 4.59 -10.81 -13.53
CA PHE A 112 3.24 -11.21 -13.15
C PHE A 112 3.14 -11.81 -11.73
N PRO A 113 4.03 -12.69 -11.27
CA PRO A 113 3.99 -13.16 -9.89
C PRO A 113 4.17 -12.03 -8.87
N ILE A 114 5.08 -11.08 -9.14
CA ILE A 114 5.27 -9.91 -8.27
C ILE A 114 4.01 -9.05 -8.27
N LEU A 115 3.44 -8.75 -9.44
CA LEU A 115 2.22 -7.95 -9.55
C LEU A 115 1.04 -8.60 -8.81
N VAL A 116 0.79 -9.89 -9.04
CA VAL A 116 -0.33 -10.61 -8.41
C VAL A 116 -0.17 -10.66 -6.90
N SER A 117 1.02 -11.05 -6.41
CA SER A 117 1.29 -11.08 -4.97
C SER A 117 1.20 -9.69 -4.34
N HIS A 118 1.70 -8.64 -5.02
CA HIS A 118 1.58 -7.26 -4.58
C HIS A 118 0.11 -6.84 -4.43
N ILE A 119 -0.73 -7.08 -5.44
CA ILE A 119 -2.16 -6.69 -5.41
C ILE A 119 -2.90 -7.42 -4.29
N VAL A 120 -2.73 -8.75 -4.19
CA VAL A 120 -3.40 -9.56 -3.18
C VAL A 120 -2.99 -9.13 -1.77
N LEU A 121 -1.69 -8.94 -1.54
CA LEU A 121 -1.18 -8.54 -0.23
C LEU A 121 -1.52 -7.07 0.08
N ALA A 122 -1.56 -6.18 -0.90
CA ALA A 122 -2.01 -4.80 -0.70
C ALA A 122 -3.46 -4.73 -0.22
N ALA A 123 -4.36 -5.52 -0.82
CA ALA A 123 -5.75 -5.62 -0.37
C ALA A 123 -5.85 -6.24 1.03
N ALA A 124 -5.17 -7.36 1.26
CA ALA A 124 -5.17 -8.05 2.55
C ALA A 124 -4.56 -7.20 3.68
N MET A 125 -3.59 -6.34 3.37
CA MET A 125 -2.89 -5.51 4.35
C MET A 125 -3.80 -4.46 5.02
N VAL A 126 -4.83 -3.95 4.34
CA VAL A 126 -5.68 -2.85 4.83
C VAL A 126 -6.25 -3.13 6.22
N PRO A 127 -6.95 -4.25 6.48
CA PRO A 127 -7.47 -4.55 7.82
C PRO A 127 -6.36 -4.75 8.85
N PHE A 128 -5.20 -5.29 8.46
CA PHE A 128 -4.08 -5.47 9.38
C PHE A 128 -3.46 -4.15 9.82
N VAL A 129 -3.27 -3.20 8.91
CA VAL A 129 -2.75 -1.85 9.23
C VAL A 129 -3.72 -1.12 10.14
N LEU A 130 -5.02 -1.09 9.80
CA LEU A 130 -6.03 -0.40 10.61
C LEU A 130 -6.16 -1.01 12.00
N THR A 131 -6.13 -2.36 12.11
CA THR A 131 -6.17 -3.03 13.41
C THR A 131 -4.90 -2.76 14.22
N THR A 132 -3.73 -2.79 13.60
CA THR A 132 -2.45 -2.51 14.26
C THR A 132 -2.42 -1.08 14.80
N LEU A 133 -2.89 -0.12 14.00
CA LEU A 133 -3.02 1.29 14.39
C LEU A 133 -4.02 1.46 15.55
N TYR A 134 -5.20 0.84 15.44
CA TYR A 134 -6.20 0.87 16.50
C TYR A 134 -5.65 0.38 17.83
N ARG A 135 -4.95 -0.78 17.83
CA ARG A 135 -4.33 -1.34 19.05
C ARG A 135 -3.27 -0.41 19.65
N ALA A 136 -2.47 0.26 18.80
CA ALA A 136 -1.48 1.24 19.26
C ALA A 136 -2.14 2.47 19.90
N LEU A 137 -3.21 2.98 19.29
CA LEU A 137 -3.91 4.18 19.77
C LEU A 137 -4.71 3.93 21.07
N THR A 138 -5.19 2.70 21.26
CA THR A 138 -5.91 2.30 22.49
C THR A 138 -4.97 1.82 23.61
N GLY A 139 -3.65 1.81 23.39
CA GLY A 139 -2.67 1.38 24.39
C GLY A 139 -2.58 -0.14 24.60
N ASP A 140 -3.25 -0.94 23.77
CA ASP A 140 -3.18 -2.40 23.82
C ASP A 140 -1.90 -2.90 23.10
N PHE A 141 -0.77 -2.60 23.71
CA PHE A 141 0.54 -2.92 23.11
C PHE A 141 0.82 -4.41 22.98
N VAL A 142 0.20 -5.25 23.81
CA VAL A 142 0.33 -6.72 23.70
C VAL A 142 -0.25 -7.23 22.39
N ARG A 143 -1.49 -6.80 22.07
CA ARG A 143 -2.13 -7.17 20.80
C ARG A 143 -1.52 -6.41 19.63
N HIS A 144 -1.11 -5.14 19.83
CA HIS A 144 -0.38 -4.38 18.80
C HIS A 144 0.87 -5.15 18.31
N VAL A 145 1.75 -5.56 19.22
CA VAL A 145 3.00 -6.27 18.85
C VAL A 145 2.69 -7.60 18.16
N ARG A 146 1.66 -8.32 18.62
CA ARG A 146 1.26 -9.60 18.01
C ARG A 146 0.84 -9.43 16.55
N ILE A 147 0.07 -8.39 16.21
CA ILE A 147 -0.40 -8.13 14.85
C ILE A 147 0.71 -7.47 14.02
N ALA A 148 1.43 -6.50 14.57
CA ALA A 148 2.50 -5.78 13.89
C ALA A 148 3.61 -6.70 13.35
N ARG A 149 3.83 -7.84 13.99
CA ARG A 149 4.77 -8.88 13.58
C ARG A 149 4.48 -9.45 12.17
N PHE A 150 3.22 -9.45 11.76
CA PHE A 150 2.78 -9.84 10.42
C PHE A 150 2.54 -8.61 9.53
N THR A 151 1.95 -7.55 10.08
CA THR A 151 1.64 -6.32 9.34
C THR A 151 2.89 -5.67 8.76
N LEU A 152 3.95 -5.53 9.55
CA LEU A 152 5.15 -4.82 9.12
C LEU A 152 5.87 -5.49 7.93
N PRO A 153 6.17 -6.80 7.94
CA PRO A 153 6.80 -7.47 6.79
C PRO A 153 5.94 -7.41 5.53
N VAL A 154 4.62 -7.61 5.65
CA VAL A 154 3.71 -7.53 4.51
C VAL A 154 3.64 -6.10 3.96
N TRP A 155 3.55 -5.10 4.82
CA TRP A 155 3.53 -3.70 4.40
C TRP A 155 4.84 -3.30 3.72
N LEU A 156 5.97 -3.70 4.27
CA LEU A 156 7.28 -3.46 3.66
C LEU A 156 7.39 -4.15 2.30
N TYR A 157 6.95 -5.41 2.18
CA TYR A 157 6.91 -6.14 0.92
C TYR A 157 6.06 -5.41 -0.13
N VAL A 158 4.84 -5.00 0.22
CA VAL A 158 3.96 -4.25 -0.69
C VAL A 158 4.60 -2.94 -1.11
N SER A 159 5.20 -2.19 -0.19
CA SER A 159 5.85 -0.92 -0.50
C SER A 159 7.06 -1.10 -1.44
N VAL A 160 7.89 -2.12 -1.22
CA VAL A 160 9.05 -2.41 -2.08
C VAL A 160 8.61 -2.93 -3.44
N THR A 161 7.68 -3.89 -3.47
CA THR A 161 7.20 -4.47 -4.74
C THR A 161 6.43 -3.47 -5.58
N GLY A 162 5.76 -2.48 -4.99
CA GLY A 162 5.15 -1.37 -5.73
C GLY A 162 6.16 -0.55 -6.53
N VAL A 163 7.36 -0.31 -5.97
CA VAL A 163 8.47 0.31 -6.71
C VAL A 163 8.98 -0.61 -7.81
N VAL A 164 9.15 -1.91 -7.52
CA VAL A 164 9.62 -2.90 -8.50
C VAL A 164 8.64 -3.02 -9.67
N VAL A 165 7.35 -3.08 -9.42
CA VAL A 165 6.30 -3.11 -10.46
C VAL A 165 6.40 -1.88 -11.36
N TYR A 166 6.60 -0.67 -10.79
CA TYR A 166 6.80 0.54 -11.56
C TYR A 166 8.05 0.45 -12.46
N LEU A 167 9.17 0.00 -11.91
CA LEU A 167 10.43 -0.11 -12.68
C LEU A 167 10.29 -1.10 -13.84
N LEU A 168 9.69 -2.27 -13.58
CA LEU A 168 9.46 -3.29 -14.59
C LEU A 168 8.48 -2.84 -15.69
N LEU A 169 7.46 -2.05 -15.32
CA LEU A 169 6.42 -1.63 -16.26
C LEU A 169 6.81 -0.40 -17.08
N TYR A 170 7.62 0.52 -16.52
CA TYR A 170 7.89 1.82 -17.13
C TYR A 170 9.36 2.06 -17.53
N ARG A 171 10.32 1.30 -16.97
CA ARG A 171 11.75 1.56 -17.15
C ARG A 171 12.53 0.43 -17.79
N LEU A 172 12.14 -0.83 -17.57
CA LEU A 172 12.87 -2.02 -17.97
C LEU A 172 12.17 -2.79 -19.11
N ARG A 173 11.61 -2.06 -20.07
CA ARG A 173 10.96 -2.66 -21.24
C ARG A 173 11.96 -3.18 -22.23
#